data_7e6444ccc910f8ee403c8e7f5b693b48
#
_entry.id   7e6444ccc910f8ee403c8e7f5b693b48
#
_cell.length_a   1.000
_cell.length_b   1.000
_cell.length_c   1.000
_cell.angle_alpha   90.00
_cell.angle_beta   90.00
_cell.angle_gamma   90.00
#
_symmetry.space_group_name_H-M   'P 1'
#
loop_
_entity.id
_entity.type
_entity.pdbx_description
1 polymer ?
#
loop_
_entity_poly.entity_id
_entity_poly.type
_entity_poly.pdbx_seq_one_letter_code
_entity_poly.pdbx_strand_id
1 'polypeptide(L)'
;AFKITIPKNARLVRNLIQGALYLHDHIVHFYHLHALDWVDITKALEADPKKTVIEAQKWAGLSGQRPWNANEDVYAAVQERVTKYVKQGRLGIFGNAYWGSKGFKLTPEQNLIGLSHYLDALELQRELAKMMAIFGGKNPHPQSFVVGGVTCVQDIKNPARIAEFKQILKRGQKFTKEAYLPDVYMAGTMYADEALEGIGGGIGNYMSYGGFNLDDLAF
;
A
#
# COMPACT_ATOMS: atom_id res chain seq x y z
N ALA A 1 -14.26 -5.90 31.38
CA ALA A 1 -14.82 -5.76 30.05
C ALA A 1 -16.23 -6.34 30.00
N PHE A 2 -17.15 -5.66 29.35
CA PHE A 2 -18.54 -6.11 29.21
C PHE A 2 -18.57 -7.34 28.28
N LYS A 3 -19.14 -8.45 28.76
CA LYS A 3 -19.37 -9.63 27.92
C LYS A 3 -20.55 -9.36 26.98
N ILE A 4 -20.30 -8.73 25.83
CA ILE A 4 -21.34 -8.40 24.87
C ILE A 4 -21.18 -9.33 23.66
N THR A 5 -22.22 -10.09 23.36
CA THR A 5 -22.30 -10.93 22.16
C THR A 5 -22.66 -10.08 20.96
N ILE A 6 -21.83 -10.12 19.92
CA ILE A 6 -22.07 -9.42 18.67
C ILE A 6 -22.66 -10.40 17.65
N PRO A 7 -23.81 -10.11 17.01
CA PRO A 7 -24.38 -10.97 15.97
C PRO A 7 -23.37 -11.27 14.85
N LYS A 8 -23.39 -12.51 14.35
CA LYS A 8 -22.43 -12.98 13.33
C LYS A 8 -22.29 -12.03 12.12
N ASN A 9 -23.42 -11.55 11.59
CA ASN A 9 -23.39 -10.63 10.44
C ASN A 9 -22.76 -9.28 10.79
N ALA A 10 -23.01 -8.75 11.99
CA ALA A 10 -22.37 -7.52 12.44
C ALA A 10 -20.86 -7.71 12.60
N ARG A 11 -20.41 -8.86 13.07
CA ARG A 11 -18.99 -9.22 13.15
C ARG A 11 -18.34 -9.31 11.78
N LEU A 12 -19.00 -9.96 10.82
CA LEU A 12 -18.50 -9.99 9.44
C LEU A 12 -18.35 -8.59 8.84
N VAL A 13 -19.32 -7.70 9.08
CA VAL A 13 -19.23 -6.31 8.57
C VAL A 13 -18.11 -5.53 9.24
N ARG A 14 -17.93 -5.69 10.55
CA ARG A 14 -16.77 -5.11 11.25
C ARG A 14 -15.46 -5.60 10.66
N ASN A 15 -15.36 -6.89 10.35
CA ASN A 15 -14.19 -7.46 9.70
C ASN A 15 -13.97 -6.92 8.27
N LEU A 16 -15.04 -6.66 7.51
CA LEU A 16 -14.92 -6.01 6.19
C LEU A 16 -14.37 -4.59 6.30
N ILE A 17 -14.88 -3.81 7.24
CA ILE A 17 -14.38 -2.44 7.49
C ILE A 17 -12.92 -2.47 7.96
N GLN A 18 -12.59 -3.36 8.90
CA GLN A 18 -11.22 -3.55 9.38
C GLN A 18 -10.29 -4.02 8.26
N GLY A 19 -10.75 -4.92 7.40
CA GLY A 19 -9.98 -5.40 6.25
C GLY A 19 -9.70 -4.31 5.22
N ALA A 20 -10.68 -3.42 5.00
CA ALA A 20 -10.49 -2.25 4.15
C ALA A 20 -9.40 -1.32 4.71
N LEU A 21 -9.47 -1.03 6.02
CA LEU A 21 -8.46 -0.23 6.71
C LEU A 21 -7.08 -0.91 6.67
N TYR A 22 -7.02 -2.20 6.94
CA TYR A 22 -5.78 -2.98 6.93
C TYR A 22 -5.09 -2.91 5.56
N LEU A 23 -5.83 -3.13 4.48
CA LEU A 23 -5.31 -3.04 3.12
C LEU A 23 -4.83 -1.62 2.78
N HIS A 24 -5.62 -0.61 3.14
CA HIS A 24 -5.27 0.80 2.96
C HIS A 24 -3.98 1.16 3.70
N ASP A 25 -3.89 0.83 4.98
CA ASP A 25 -2.79 1.26 5.84
C ASP A 25 -1.46 0.59 5.47
N HIS A 26 -1.47 -0.68 5.06
CA HIS A 26 -0.26 -1.33 4.57
C HIS A 26 0.31 -0.66 3.33
N ILE A 27 -0.56 -0.29 2.37
CA ILE A 27 -0.14 0.39 1.13
C ILE A 27 0.36 1.80 1.44
N VAL A 28 -0.37 2.56 2.26
CA VAL A 28 0.02 3.92 2.66
C VAL A 28 1.33 3.90 3.43
N HIS A 29 1.49 2.99 4.38
CA HIS A 29 2.69 2.91 5.19
C HIS A 29 3.91 2.62 4.32
N PHE A 30 3.86 1.61 3.48
CA PHE A 30 4.98 1.20 2.65
C PHE A 30 5.38 2.28 1.64
N TYR A 31 4.42 2.82 0.88
CA TYR A 31 4.74 3.80 -0.16
C TYR A 31 4.90 5.22 0.36
N HIS A 32 3.98 5.71 1.20
CA HIS A 32 3.91 7.13 1.53
C HIS A 32 4.61 7.51 2.82
N LEU A 33 4.91 6.53 3.69
CA LEU A 33 5.63 6.79 4.94
C LEU A 33 7.10 6.42 4.89
N HIS A 34 7.52 5.47 4.04
CA HIS A 34 8.95 5.19 4.00
C HIS A 34 9.55 4.80 2.64
N ALA A 35 8.80 4.74 1.54
CA ALA A 35 9.43 4.47 0.24
C ALA A 35 10.51 5.48 -0.13
N LEU A 36 10.37 6.74 0.28
CA LEU A 36 11.36 7.79 0.02
C LEU A 36 12.65 7.65 0.84
N ASP A 37 12.69 6.73 1.82
CA ASP A 37 13.91 6.41 2.55
C ASP A 37 14.83 5.47 1.74
N TRP A 38 14.32 4.79 0.75
CA TRP A 38 15.05 3.84 -0.08
C TRP A 38 14.92 4.04 -1.59
N VAL A 39 13.95 4.84 -2.08
CA VAL A 39 13.78 5.24 -3.48
C VAL A 39 14.38 6.62 -3.73
N ASP A 40 15.34 6.69 -4.65
CA ASP A 40 15.93 7.93 -5.14
C ASP A 40 15.16 8.45 -6.36
N ILE A 41 14.32 9.48 -6.17
CA ILE A 41 13.48 10.05 -7.22
C ILE A 41 14.31 10.66 -8.34
N THR A 42 15.43 11.32 -8.03
CA THR A 42 16.26 11.96 -9.05
C THR A 42 16.99 10.92 -9.90
N LYS A 43 17.43 9.83 -9.29
CA LYS A 43 18.08 8.73 -9.99
C LYS A 43 17.11 7.94 -10.90
N ALA A 44 15.83 7.93 -10.57
CA ALA A 44 14.79 7.36 -11.43
C ALA A 44 14.72 8.04 -12.82
N LEU A 45 15.17 9.30 -12.93
CA LEU A 45 15.20 10.02 -14.21
C LEU A 45 16.32 9.57 -15.15
N GLU A 46 17.30 8.84 -14.65
CA GLU A 46 18.40 8.26 -15.42
C GLU A 46 18.04 6.89 -16.03
N ALA A 47 16.90 6.32 -15.63
CA ALA A 47 16.46 4.99 -16.04
C ALA A 47 16.08 4.93 -17.52
N ASP A 48 16.32 3.77 -18.13
CA ASP A 48 15.79 3.42 -19.43
C ASP A 48 14.40 2.77 -19.26
N PRO A 49 13.31 3.34 -19.79
CA PRO A 49 11.97 2.77 -19.66
C PRO A 49 11.84 1.32 -20.16
N LYS A 50 12.55 0.94 -21.23
CA LYS A 50 12.54 -0.44 -21.76
C LYS A 50 13.22 -1.41 -20.79
N LYS A 51 14.36 -1.04 -20.24
CA LYS A 51 15.06 -1.83 -19.23
C LYS A 51 14.24 -1.90 -17.94
N THR A 52 13.52 -0.83 -17.60
CA THR A 52 12.61 -0.79 -16.46
C THR A 52 11.50 -1.84 -16.56
N VAL A 53 10.92 -2.03 -17.76
CA VAL A 53 9.94 -3.10 -18.01
C VAL A 53 10.54 -4.48 -17.72
N ILE A 54 11.76 -4.73 -18.20
CA ILE A 54 12.46 -6.02 -17.99
C ILE A 54 12.74 -6.24 -16.50
N GLU A 55 13.21 -5.20 -15.81
CA GLU A 55 13.49 -5.27 -14.37
C GLU A 55 12.20 -5.51 -13.56
N ALA A 56 11.09 -4.85 -13.90
CA ALA A 56 9.78 -5.07 -13.28
C ALA A 56 9.28 -6.51 -13.47
N GLN A 57 9.44 -7.06 -14.68
CA GLN A 57 9.10 -8.45 -14.98
C GLN A 57 9.93 -9.44 -14.15
N LYS A 58 11.22 -9.17 -13.99
CA LYS A 58 12.13 -9.98 -13.17
C LYS A 58 11.67 -10.03 -11.71
N TRP A 59 11.45 -8.89 -11.08
CA TRP A 59 11.05 -8.83 -9.66
C TRP A 59 9.66 -9.42 -9.42
N ALA A 60 8.72 -9.17 -10.33
CA ALA A 60 7.42 -9.80 -10.28
C ALA A 60 7.53 -11.32 -10.42
N GLY A 61 8.35 -11.82 -11.35
CA GLY A 61 8.61 -13.24 -11.55
C GLY A 61 9.23 -13.92 -10.32
N LEU A 62 10.22 -13.26 -9.69
CA LEU A 62 10.86 -13.75 -8.45
C LEU A 62 9.87 -13.86 -7.30
N SER A 63 8.88 -12.98 -7.23
CA SER A 63 7.80 -13.03 -6.23
C SER A 63 6.62 -13.93 -6.64
N GLY A 64 6.70 -14.59 -7.79
CA GLY A 64 5.64 -15.45 -8.34
C GLY A 64 4.43 -14.68 -8.86
N GLN A 65 4.59 -13.39 -9.21
CA GLN A 65 3.53 -12.50 -9.63
C GLN A 65 3.71 -12.00 -11.07
N ARG A 66 2.72 -11.27 -11.56
CA ARG A 66 2.83 -10.46 -12.78
C ARG A 66 3.20 -9.03 -12.39
N PRO A 67 3.91 -8.28 -13.25
CA PRO A 67 4.23 -6.89 -12.95
C PRO A 67 3.00 -6.00 -13.12
N TRP A 68 2.84 -5.05 -12.22
CA TRP A 68 1.81 -4.02 -12.26
C TRP A 68 2.17 -2.97 -13.32
N ASN A 69 1.26 -2.70 -14.26
CA ASN A 69 1.37 -1.62 -15.27
C ASN A 69 2.76 -1.49 -15.93
N ALA A 70 3.54 -2.57 -16.00
CA ALA A 70 4.90 -2.54 -16.56
C ALA A 70 4.87 -2.32 -18.07
N ASN A 71 4.91 -1.06 -18.47
CA ASN A 71 4.85 -0.62 -19.86
C ASN A 71 5.83 0.55 -20.05
N GLU A 72 6.53 0.57 -21.20
CA GLU A 72 7.49 1.61 -21.55
C GLU A 72 6.87 3.01 -21.52
N ASP A 73 5.68 3.17 -22.11
CA ASP A 73 4.99 4.47 -22.17
C ASP A 73 4.59 4.98 -20.78
N VAL A 74 4.21 4.07 -19.86
CA VAL A 74 3.89 4.43 -18.47
C VAL A 74 5.12 4.96 -17.76
N TYR A 75 6.26 4.26 -17.88
CA TYR A 75 7.51 4.70 -17.24
C TYR A 75 8.04 6.00 -17.84
N ALA A 76 7.98 6.16 -19.16
CA ALA A 76 8.36 7.40 -19.84
C ALA A 76 7.47 8.59 -19.40
N ALA A 77 6.16 8.38 -19.26
CA ALA A 77 5.24 9.42 -18.78
C ALA A 77 5.53 9.83 -17.33
N VAL A 78 5.90 8.88 -16.46
CA VAL A 78 6.31 9.18 -15.07
C VAL A 78 7.59 10.00 -15.08
N GLN A 79 8.60 9.63 -15.87
CA GLN A 79 9.84 10.41 -15.98
C GLN A 79 9.59 11.82 -16.51
N GLU A 80 8.77 11.99 -17.56
CA GLU A 80 8.42 13.31 -18.08
C GLU A 80 7.74 14.19 -17.04
N ARG A 81 6.77 13.62 -16.31
CA ARG A 81 6.06 14.31 -15.24
C ARG A 81 7.02 14.81 -14.16
N VAL A 82 7.89 13.93 -13.66
CA VAL A 82 8.80 14.28 -12.56
C VAL A 82 9.91 15.23 -13.04
N THR A 83 10.42 15.06 -14.27
CA THR A 83 11.39 15.98 -14.88
C THR A 83 10.89 17.42 -14.87
N LYS A 84 9.60 17.64 -15.13
CA LYS A 84 9.00 18.99 -15.07
C LYS A 84 9.10 19.61 -13.67
N TYR A 85 8.84 18.81 -12.62
CA TYR A 85 8.99 19.27 -11.22
C TYR A 85 10.44 19.56 -10.86
N VAL A 86 11.37 18.70 -11.28
CA VAL A 86 12.82 18.90 -11.06
C VAL A 86 13.29 20.20 -11.71
N LYS A 87 12.98 20.42 -12.99
CA LYS A 87 13.35 21.63 -13.71
C LYS A 87 12.78 22.90 -13.09
N GLN A 88 11.67 22.82 -12.41
CA GLN A 88 11.02 23.94 -11.72
C GLN A 88 11.49 24.12 -10.27
N GLY A 89 12.41 23.30 -9.79
CA GLY A 89 12.84 23.30 -8.37
C GLY A 89 11.71 22.97 -7.38
N ARG A 90 10.70 22.21 -7.80
CA ARG A 90 9.46 21.96 -7.06
C ARG A 90 9.39 20.58 -6.40
N LEU A 91 10.47 19.85 -6.30
CA LEU A 91 10.47 18.56 -5.60
C LEU A 91 10.28 18.73 -4.09
N GLY A 92 10.74 19.82 -3.51
CA GLY A 92 10.62 20.03 -2.07
C GLY A 92 11.20 18.86 -1.27
N ILE A 93 10.43 18.32 -0.34
CA ILE A 93 10.81 17.15 0.47
C ILE A 93 10.97 15.86 -0.33
N PHE A 94 10.48 15.81 -1.56
CA PHE A 94 10.66 14.69 -2.49
C PHE A 94 11.98 14.77 -3.26
N GLY A 95 12.74 15.86 -3.10
CA GLY A 95 14.12 15.95 -3.52
C GLY A 95 14.96 15.11 -2.60
N ASN A 96 15.42 13.99 -3.10
CA ASN A 96 16.09 12.91 -2.43
C ASN A 96 16.95 13.24 -1.25
N ALA A 97 16.82 12.35 -0.30
CA ALA A 97 17.74 12.29 0.80
C ALA A 97 18.06 13.68 1.33
N TYR A 98 17.02 14.42 1.66
CA TYR A 98 17.20 15.67 2.38
C TYR A 98 18.07 15.48 3.65
N TRP A 99 18.27 14.22 4.05
CA TRP A 99 19.26 13.78 5.04
C TRP A 99 20.72 13.81 4.54
N GLY A 100 20.97 13.97 3.23
CA GLY A 100 22.27 13.82 2.64
C GLY A 100 22.82 12.39 2.64
N SER A 101 21.94 11.39 2.79
CA SER A 101 22.35 9.99 2.83
C SER A 101 22.91 9.50 1.50
N LYS A 102 24.00 8.73 1.56
CA LYS A 102 24.57 7.99 0.42
C LYS A 102 24.11 6.53 0.39
N GLY A 103 23.17 6.15 1.25
CA GLY A 103 22.73 4.77 1.46
C GLY A 103 21.76 4.22 0.39
N PHE A 104 21.43 4.98 -0.64
CA PHE A 104 20.53 4.50 -1.71
C PHE A 104 21.20 3.45 -2.59
N LYS A 105 20.63 2.23 -2.63
CA LYS A 105 21.20 1.07 -3.32
C LYS A 105 20.48 0.68 -4.62
N LEU A 106 19.28 1.21 -4.86
CA LEU A 106 18.50 0.85 -6.03
C LEU A 106 19.14 1.36 -7.32
N THR A 107 19.05 0.57 -8.39
CA THR A 107 19.41 1.01 -9.75
C THR A 107 18.44 2.08 -10.25
N PRO A 108 18.78 2.84 -11.30
CA PRO A 108 17.85 3.80 -11.90
C PRO A 108 16.49 3.16 -12.26
N GLU A 109 16.50 1.97 -12.85
CA GLU A 109 15.29 1.24 -13.24
C GLU A 109 14.45 0.84 -12.02
N GLN A 110 15.08 0.33 -10.96
CA GLN A 110 14.40 -0.01 -9.70
C GLN A 110 13.81 1.21 -9.02
N ASN A 111 14.50 2.34 -9.05
CA ASN A 111 13.98 3.62 -8.56
C ASN A 111 12.76 4.07 -9.38
N LEU A 112 12.78 3.89 -10.71
CA LEU A 112 11.64 4.25 -11.56
C LEU A 112 10.43 3.35 -11.32
N ILE A 113 10.64 2.05 -11.07
CA ILE A 113 9.56 1.13 -10.64
C ILE A 113 8.94 1.65 -9.33
N GLY A 114 9.75 1.86 -8.31
CA GLY A 114 9.27 2.32 -7.00
C GLY A 114 8.55 3.66 -7.07
N LEU A 115 9.06 4.62 -7.85
CA LEU A 115 8.42 5.91 -8.10
C LEU A 115 7.07 5.77 -8.81
N SER A 116 6.99 4.93 -9.85
CA SER A 116 5.75 4.68 -10.58
C SER A 116 4.68 4.09 -9.66
N HIS A 117 5.04 3.08 -8.88
CA HIS A 117 4.13 2.43 -7.93
C HIS A 117 3.74 3.36 -6.76
N TYR A 118 4.64 4.25 -6.31
CA TYR A 118 4.32 5.30 -5.35
C TYR A 118 3.19 6.21 -5.85
N LEU A 119 3.25 6.63 -7.12
CA LEU A 119 2.22 7.48 -7.72
C LEU A 119 0.89 6.72 -7.90
N ASP A 120 0.94 5.45 -8.31
CA ASP A 120 -0.25 4.61 -8.42
C ASP A 120 -0.89 4.34 -7.04
N ALA A 121 -0.06 4.17 -6.01
CA ALA A 121 -0.52 4.01 -4.63
C ALA A 121 -1.27 5.26 -4.11
N LEU A 122 -0.89 6.49 -4.53
CA LEU A 122 -1.63 7.72 -4.19
C LEU A 122 -3.07 7.70 -4.70
N GLU A 123 -3.30 7.17 -5.90
CA GLU A 123 -4.65 7.03 -6.44
C GLU A 123 -5.41 5.89 -5.75
N LEU A 124 -4.75 4.75 -5.56
CA LEU A 124 -5.37 3.57 -4.96
C LEU A 124 -5.79 3.80 -3.50
N GLN A 125 -4.96 4.46 -2.69
CA GLN A 125 -5.30 4.71 -1.29
C GLN A 125 -6.60 5.51 -1.15
N ARG A 126 -6.88 6.42 -2.08
CA ARG A 126 -8.12 7.19 -2.13
C ARG A 126 -9.34 6.28 -2.38
N GLU A 127 -9.20 5.28 -3.24
CA GLU A 127 -10.26 4.30 -3.49
C GLU A 127 -10.47 3.37 -2.29
N LEU A 128 -9.38 2.90 -1.68
CA LEU A 128 -9.46 2.06 -0.48
C LEU A 128 -10.11 2.80 0.71
N ALA A 129 -9.85 4.11 0.84
CA ALA A 129 -10.53 4.96 1.81
C ALA A 129 -12.05 5.00 1.58
N LYS A 130 -12.51 5.06 0.31
CA LYS A 130 -13.94 4.94 -0.03
C LYS A 130 -14.51 3.57 0.33
N MET A 131 -13.75 2.51 0.11
CA MET A 131 -14.16 1.14 0.47
C MET A 131 -14.48 1.04 1.97
N MET A 132 -13.65 1.63 2.82
CA MET A 132 -13.93 1.69 4.26
C MET A 132 -15.21 2.49 4.56
N ALA A 133 -15.43 3.61 3.87
CA ALA A 133 -16.59 4.46 4.06
C ALA A 133 -17.92 3.81 3.63
N ILE A 134 -17.92 2.86 2.68
CA ILE A 134 -19.13 2.20 2.19
C ILE A 134 -19.94 1.58 3.34
N PHE A 135 -19.30 0.87 4.26
CA PHE A 135 -19.95 0.28 5.43
C PHE A 135 -19.64 1.01 6.72
N GLY A 136 -18.54 1.74 6.79
CA GLY A 136 -18.13 2.52 7.95
C GLY A 136 -18.83 3.88 8.08
N GLY A 137 -19.44 4.38 7.00
CA GLY A 137 -20.08 5.70 6.93
C GLY A 137 -19.10 6.82 6.62
N LYS A 138 -17.85 6.72 7.04
CA LYS A 138 -16.74 7.63 6.71
C LYS A 138 -15.38 6.98 6.91
N ASN A 139 -14.34 7.65 6.45
CA ASN A 139 -12.92 7.36 6.72
C ASN A 139 -12.23 8.69 7.12
N PRO A 140 -11.41 8.76 8.18
CA PRO A 140 -11.20 7.75 9.22
C PRO A 140 -12.35 7.72 10.26
N HIS A 141 -12.21 6.88 11.27
CA HIS A 141 -13.14 6.72 12.38
C HIS A 141 -14.57 6.33 11.94
N PRO A 142 -14.81 5.04 11.61
CA PRO A 142 -16.13 4.55 11.21
C PRO A 142 -17.22 4.92 12.19
N GLN A 143 -18.33 5.44 11.67
CA GLN A 143 -19.50 5.85 12.46
C GLN A 143 -20.51 4.74 12.65
N SER A 144 -20.41 3.66 11.87
CA SER A 144 -21.36 2.55 11.89
C SER A 144 -21.14 1.57 13.06
N PHE A 145 -20.02 1.69 13.78
CA PHE A 145 -19.75 0.84 14.94
C PHE A 145 -20.55 1.30 16.17
N VAL A 146 -21.32 0.39 16.71
CA VAL A 146 -22.09 0.60 17.96
C VAL A 146 -21.84 -0.54 18.92
N VAL A 147 -22.11 -0.31 20.20
CA VAL A 147 -22.05 -1.36 21.22
C VAL A 147 -23.00 -2.49 20.81
N GLY A 148 -22.47 -3.70 20.67
CA GLY A 148 -23.22 -4.89 20.29
C GLY A 148 -23.50 -5.07 18.79
N GLY A 149 -23.00 -4.18 17.90
CA GLY A 149 -23.27 -4.38 16.48
C GLY A 149 -22.75 -3.34 15.53
N VAL A 150 -23.48 -3.14 14.43
CA VAL A 150 -23.27 -2.12 13.38
C VAL A 150 -24.61 -1.51 12.97
N THR A 151 -24.59 -0.25 12.50
CA THR A 151 -25.80 0.48 12.08
C THR A 151 -26.02 0.52 10.56
N CYS A 152 -25.06 0.08 9.74
CA CYS A 152 -25.09 0.15 8.28
C CYS A 152 -25.98 -0.91 7.59
N VAL A 153 -27.16 -1.20 8.15
CA VAL A 153 -28.06 -2.28 7.68
C VAL A 153 -28.54 -2.03 6.24
N GLN A 154 -28.81 -0.79 5.90
CA GLN A 154 -29.29 -0.44 4.54
C GLN A 154 -28.18 -0.60 3.50
N ASP A 155 -26.94 -0.24 3.82
CA ASP A 155 -25.79 -0.39 2.91
C ASP A 155 -25.48 -1.87 2.65
N ILE A 156 -25.54 -2.71 3.70
CA ILE A 156 -25.31 -4.16 3.57
C ILE A 156 -26.38 -4.84 2.70
N LYS A 157 -27.61 -4.35 2.73
CA LYS A 157 -28.71 -4.88 1.92
C LYS A 157 -28.72 -4.34 0.48
N ASN A 158 -27.90 -3.35 0.18
CA ASN A 158 -27.84 -2.73 -1.15
C ASN A 158 -26.84 -3.47 -2.04
N PRO A 159 -27.29 -4.18 -3.10
CA PRO A 159 -26.41 -4.91 -4.01
C PRO A 159 -25.37 -4.02 -4.71
N ALA A 160 -25.70 -2.76 -5.01
CA ALA A 160 -24.78 -1.83 -5.65
C ALA A 160 -23.61 -1.46 -4.71
N ARG A 161 -23.87 -1.26 -3.42
CA ARG A 161 -22.82 -1.02 -2.42
C ARG A 161 -21.89 -2.21 -2.26
N ILE A 162 -22.45 -3.41 -2.24
CA ILE A 162 -21.67 -4.65 -2.19
C ILE A 162 -20.80 -4.81 -3.45
N ALA A 163 -21.37 -4.51 -4.63
CA ALA A 163 -20.63 -4.58 -5.89
C ALA A 163 -19.48 -3.57 -5.93
N GLU A 164 -19.71 -2.33 -5.51
CA GLU A 164 -18.70 -1.28 -5.41
C GLU A 164 -17.57 -1.70 -4.47
N PHE A 165 -17.88 -2.17 -3.25
CA PHE A 165 -16.90 -2.69 -2.31
C PHE A 165 -16.04 -3.80 -2.91
N LYS A 166 -16.67 -4.78 -3.56
CA LYS A 166 -15.97 -5.90 -4.22
C LYS A 166 -15.06 -5.44 -5.35
N GLN A 167 -15.47 -4.44 -6.13
CA GLN A 167 -14.66 -3.90 -7.22
C GLN A 167 -13.38 -3.25 -6.69
N ILE A 168 -13.50 -2.39 -5.68
CA ILE A 168 -12.36 -1.73 -5.05
C ILE A 168 -11.43 -2.77 -4.39
N LEU A 169 -12.00 -3.74 -3.67
CA LEU A 169 -11.23 -4.83 -3.05
C LEU A 169 -10.41 -5.60 -4.08
N LYS A 170 -11.01 -5.98 -5.22
CA LYS A 170 -10.29 -6.68 -6.30
C LYS A 170 -9.12 -5.86 -6.84
N ARG A 171 -9.30 -4.55 -7.01
CA ARG A 171 -8.22 -3.66 -7.46
C ARG A 171 -7.11 -3.57 -6.42
N GLY A 172 -7.46 -3.42 -5.13
CA GLY A 172 -6.49 -3.43 -4.04
C GLY A 172 -5.71 -4.74 -3.96
N GLN A 173 -6.41 -5.89 -4.07
CA GLN A 173 -5.75 -7.19 -4.10
C GLN A 173 -4.81 -7.36 -5.30
N LYS A 174 -5.21 -6.86 -6.47
CA LYS A 174 -4.36 -6.89 -7.66
C LYS A 174 -3.10 -6.06 -7.45
N PHE A 175 -3.22 -4.83 -6.96
CA PHE A 175 -2.08 -3.97 -6.66
C PHE A 175 -1.14 -4.60 -5.62
N THR A 176 -1.71 -5.18 -4.56
CA THR A 176 -0.91 -5.87 -3.53
C THR A 176 -0.07 -7.00 -4.12
N LYS A 177 -0.63 -7.78 -5.05
CA LYS A 177 0.08 -8.89 -5.67
C LYS A 177 1.09 -8.45 -6.72
N GLU A 178 0.71 -7.50 -7.57
CA GLU A 178 1.47 -7.18 -8.78
C GLU A 178 2.43 -5.99 -8.61
N ALA A 179 2.26 -5.15 -7.58
CA ALA A 179 3.14 -4.04 -7.24
C ALA A 179 3.77 -4.20 -5.84
N TYR A 180 2.93 -4.18 -4.80
CA TYR A 180 3.41 -4.11 -3.42
C TYR A 180 4.31 -5.29 -3.05
N LEU A 181 3.90 -6.52 -3.33
CA LEU A 181 4.69 -7.70 -3.00
C LEU A 181 6.02 -7.77 -3.78
N PRO A 182 6.06 -7.54 -5.11
CA PRO A 182 7.32 -7.41 -5.85
C PRO A 182 8.24 -6.31 -5.32
N ASP A 183 7.71 -5.14 -4.94
CA ASP A 183 8.49 -4.02 -4.42
C ASP A 183 9.08 -4.33 -3.04
N VAL A 184 8.32 -4.98 -2.15
CA VAL A 184 8.82 -5.46 -0.86
C VAL A 184 9.96 -6.45 -1.08
N TYR A 185 9.81 -7.35 -2.05
CA TYR A 185 10.84 -8.34 -2.36
C TYR A 185 12.11 -7.68 -2.93
N MET A 186 11.93 -6.72 -3.82
CA MET A 186 13.02 -5.92 -4.41
C MET A 186 13.75 -5.13 -3.33
N ALA A 187 13.05 -4.31 -2.56
CA ALA A 187 13.64 -3.50 -1.51
C ALA A 187 14.33 -4.37 -0.45
N GLY A 188 13.66 -5.42 0.05
CA GLY A 188 14.22 -6.33 1.03
C GLY A 188 15.48 -7.05 0.55
N THR A 189 15.58 -7.34 -0.75
CA THR A 189 16.78 -7.95 -1.34
C THR A 189 17.91 -6.94 -1.48
N MET A 190 17.62 -5.74 -1.97
CA MET A 190 18.64 -4.71 -2.20
C MET A 190 19.22 -4.12 -0.92
N TYR A 191 18.45 -4.14 0.17
CA TYR A 191 18.84 -3.64 1.50
C TYR A 191 19.00 -4.77 2.52
N ALA A 192 19.26 -6.00 2.06
CA ALA A 192 19.36 -7.17 2.93
C ALA A 192 20.48 -7.05 3.97
N ASP A 193 21.60 -6.44 3.61
CA ASP A 193 22.76 -6.30 4.50
C ASP A 193 22.37 -5.47 5.74
N GLU A 194 21.70 -4.35 5.57
CA GLU A 194 21.23 -3.52 6.67
C GLU A 194 20.23 -4.24 7.57
N ALA A 195 19.33 -5.02 6.98
CA ALA A 195 18.39 -5.83 7.75
C ALA A 195 19.08 -6.93 8.55
N LEU A 196 20.10 -7.58 7.98
CA LEU A 196 20.90 -8.60 8.66
C LEU A 196 21.78 -8.02 9.78
N GLU A 197 22.21 -6.79 9.66
CA GLU A 197 22.90 -6.05 10.72
C GLU A 197 21.97 -5.62 11.86
N GLY A 198 20.67 -5.87 11.75
CA GLY A 198 19.66 -5.53 12.74
C GLY A 198 19.23 -4.07 12.73
N ILE A 199 19.55 -3.32 11.68
CA ILE A 199 19.12 -1.93 11.52
C ILE A 199 17.58 -1.90 11.45
N GLY A 200 16.94 -1.11 12.31
CA GLY A 200 15.48 -1.05 12.41
C GLY A 200 14.85 -2.16 13.24
N GLY A 201 15.63 -3.06 13.85
CA GLY A 201 15.11 -4.18 14.65
C GLY A 201 14.42 -3.79 15.96
N GLY A 202 14.56 -2.53 16.37
CA GLY A 202 13.93 -1.99 17.57
C GLY A 202 14.40 -2.67 18.86
N ILE A 203 13.57 -2.62 19.87
CA ILE A 203 13.89 -3.12 21.23
C ILE A 203 13.55 -4.62 21.43
N GLY A 204 13.04 -5.29 20.39
CA GLY A 204 12.70 -6.72 20.47
C GLY A 204 11.41 -7.08 21.23
N ASN A 205 10.64 -6.09 21.66
CA ASN A 205 9.35 -6.31 22.31
C ASN A 205 8.22 -6.18 21.30
N TYR A 206 7.43 -7.25 21.14
CA TYR A 206 6.33 -7.31 20.18
C TYR A 206 5.02 -7.66 20.88
N MET A 207 3.93 -7.07 20.41
CA MET A 207 2.58 -7.42 20.84
C MET A 207 1.70 -7.64 19.61
N SER A 208 0.98 -8.75 19.59
CA SER A 208 -0.05 -9.03 18.59
C SER A 208 -1.40 -9.10 19.27
N TYR A 209 -2.38 -8.38 18.74
CA TYR A 209 -3.74 -8.35 19.24
C TYR A 209 -4.69 -8.76 18.13
N GLY A 210 -5.05 -10.03 18.05
CA GLY A 210 -5.78 -10.66 16.95
C GLY A 210 -6.90 -9.81 16.31
N GLY A 211 -7.15 -10.05 15.05
CA GLY A 211 -8.22 -9.41 14.26
C GLY A 211 -8.96 -10.43 13.41
N PHE A 212 -10.03 -10.00 12.74
CA PHE A 212 -10.83 -10.80 11.80
C PHE A 212 -11.52 -12.02 12.43
N ASN A 213 -11.83 -11.95 13.69
CA ASN A 213 -12.46 -13.06 14.41
C ASN A 213 -13.86 -13.35 13.87
N LEU A 214 -14.15 -14.62 13.60
CA LEU A 214 -15.46 -15.12 13.19
C LEU A 214 -16.27 -15.65 14.36
N ASP A 215 -15.60 -16.06 15.44
CA ASP A 215 -16.19 -16.60 16.65
C ASP A 215 -16.04 -15.64 17.82
N ASP A 216 -16.82 -15.84 18.89
CA ASP A 216 -16.67 -15.07 20.11
C ASP A 216 -15.32 -15.42 20.74
N LEU A 217 -14.49 -14.39 20.93
CA LEU A 217 -13.26 -14.56 21.69
C LEU A 217 -13.64 -14.80 23.15
N ALA A 218 -13.29 -15.96 23.64
CA ALA A 218 -13.15 -16.18 25.06
C ALA A 218 -11.83 -15.53 25.48
N PHE A 219 -11.89 -14.33 26.07
CA PHE A 219 -10.78 -13.75 26.81
C PHE A 219 -10.85 -14.22 28.25
#